data_6c827e78aab40e3270221b8d09c3da9b
#
_entry.id   6c827e78aab40e3270221b8d09c3da9b
#
_cell.length_a   1.000
_cell.length_b   1.000
_cell.length_c   1.000
_cell.angle_alpha   90.00
_cell.angle_beta   90.00
_cell.angle_gamma   90.00
#
_symmetry.space_group_name_H-M   'P 1'
#
loop_
_entity.id
_entity.type
_entity.pdbx_description
1 polymer ?
#
loop_
_entity_poly.entity_id
_entity_poly.type
_entity_poly.pdbx_seq_one_letter_code
_entity_poly.pdbx_strand_id
1 'polypeptide(L)'
;RFSSTLSENKDGWKFIYQHFSNPDSRAEAGKSIGFDKINEENKELREAIQSRTFELEAKNRELEKEGALARIRAERQAREVELELALERVRSRSMAMQNSEELREVIQVVFNQFVQLNINIEHTGFIVDYKTTKDMHIWLADKNTIPTQVNVPYFDSAHWNSFKEAKKKGKTFFAN
;
A
#
# COMPACT_ATOMS: atom_id res chain seq x y z
N ARG A 1 -63.61 -4.71 13.66
CA ARG A 1 -65.01 -5.05 13.34
C ARG A 1 -65.06 -6.33 12.56
N PHE A 2 -66.07 -7.14 12.85
CA PHE A 2 -66.31 -8.44 12.20
C PHE A 2 -67.71 -8.37 11.58
N SER A 3 -67.80 -8.75 10.34
CA SER A 3 -69.11 -8.93 9.65
C SER A 3 -69.04 -10.19 8.80
N SER A 4 -70.16 -10.93 8.83
CA SER A 4 -70.29 -12.15 8.01
C SER A 4 -71.66 -12.18 7.38
N THR A 5 -71.69 -12.63 6.12
CA THR A 5 -72.91 -12.84 5.39
C THR A 5 -73.09 -14.34 5.22
N LEU A 6 -74.25 -14.81 5.62
CA LEU A 6 -74.68 -16.20 5.51
C LEU A 6 -75.81 -16.33 4.50
N SER A 7 -75.86 -17.42 3.75
CA SER A 7 -76.99 -17.76 2.92
C SER A 7 -77.45 -19.22 3.20
N GLU A 8 -78.70 -19.37 3.27
CA GLU A 8 -79.33 -20.69 3.45
C GLU A 8 -79.57 -21.34 2.09
N ASN A 9 -79.20 -22.58 1.94
CA ASN A 9 -79.50 -23.41 0.77
C ASN A 9 -80.03 -24.79 1.25
N LYS A 10 -80.27 -25.70 0.31
CA LYS A 10 -80.88 -27.03 0.59
C LYS A 10 -80.03 -27.90 1.53
N ASP A 11 -78.71 -27.54 1.69
CA ASP A 11 -77.77 -28.28 2.52
C ASP A 11 -77.46 -27.53 3.84
N GLY A 12 -78.20 -26.44 4.19
CA GLY A 12 -78.00 -25.64 5.39
C GLY A 12 -77.43 -24.30 5.13
N TRP A 13 -77.00 -23.65 6.22
CA TRP A 13 -76.42 -22.31 6.20
C TRP A 13 -74.94 -22.38 5.77
N LYS A 14 -74.56 -21.54 4.76
CA LYS A 14 -73.19 -21.42 4.30
C LYS A 14 -72.70 -19.97 4.40
N PHE A 15 -71.46 -19.79 4.78
CA PHE A 15 -70.81 -18.47 4.74
C PHE A 15 -70.53 -18.08 3.28
N ILE A 16 -71.06 -16.94 2.83
CA ILE A 16 -70.77 -16.40 1.51
C ILE A 16 -69.62 -15.40 1.59
N TYR A 17 -69.59 -14.60 2.64
CA TYR A 17 -68.62 -13.53 2.78
C TYR A 17 -68.32 -13.31 4.25
N GLN A 18 -67.06 -13.08 4.54
CA GLN A 18 -66.54 -12.79 5.88
C GLN A 18 -65.55 -11.64 5.79
N HIS A 19 -65.80 -10.57 6.52
CA HIS A 19 -64.96 -9.41 6.53
C HIS A 19 -64.37 -9.20 7.94
N PHE A 20 -63.06 -9.08 7.99
CA PHE A 20 -62.34 -8.73 9.21
C PHE A 20 -61.72 -7.37 9.00
N SER A 21 -62.02 -6.40 9.81
CA SER A 21 -61.30 -5.13 9.87
C SER A 21 -60.76 -4.91 11.27
N ASN A 22 -59.49 -4.71 11.35
CA ASN A 22 -58.87 -4.25 12.58
C ASN A 22 -58.82 -2.71 12.55
N PRO A 23 -59.30 -1.99 13.56
CA PRO A 23 -59.19 -0.53 13.57
C PRO A 23 -57.69 -0.18 13.59
N ASP A 24 -57.28 0.70 12.70
CA ASP A 24 -55.94 1.25 12.76
C ASP A 24 -55.90 2.17 14.00
N SER A 25 -55.16 1.76 15.02
CA SER A 25 -55.01 2.49 16.28
C SER A 25 -54.34 3.86 16.11
N ARG A 26 -53.84 4.14 14.91
CA ARG A 26 -53.24 5.41 14.52
C ARG A 26 -54.25 6.39 13.91
N ALA A 27 -55.50 5.95 13.65
CA ALA A 27 -56.54 6.79 13.10
C ALA A 27 -57.23 7.58 14.21
N GLU A 28 -57.21 8.90 14.14
CA GLU A 28 -58.01 9.77 15.03
C GLU A 28 -59.49 9.72 14.65
N ALA A 29 -60.35 9.75 15.68
CA ALA A 29 -61.81 9.70 15.49
C ALA A 29 -62.30 10.86 14.59
N GLY A 30 -62.85 10.52 13.42
CA GLY A 30 -63.43 11.51 12.49
C GLY A 30 -62.53 11.84 11.29
N LYS A 31 -61.29 11.30 11.20
CA LYS A 31 -60.44 11.41 10.02
C LYS A 31 -60.44 10.06 9.26
N SER A 32 -60.61 10.11 7.94
CA SER A 32 -60.48 8.91 7.09
C SER A 32 -59.03 8.52 7.05
N ILE A 33 -58.72 7.40 7.69
CA ILE A 33 -57.46 6.68 7.65
C ILE A 33 -56.20 7.60 7.82
N GLY A 34 -55.36 7.34 8.81
CA GLY A 34 -54.13 8.13 9.14
C GLY A 34 -53.09 8.19 8.05
N PHE A 35 -53.49 8.39 6.78
CA PHE A 35 -52.59 8.52 5.62
C PHE A 35 -51.62 9.71 5.80
N ASP A 36 -52.12 10.82 6.31
CA ASP A 36 -51.29 12.02 6.50
C ASP A 36 -50.16 11.77 7.51
N LYS A 37 -50.49 11.11 8.62
CA LYS A 37 -49.52 10.77 9.66
C LYS A 37 -48.48 9.75 9.16
N ILE A 38 -48.93 8.73 8.39
CA ILE A 38 -48.03 7.75 7.79
C ILE A 38 -47.10 8.41 6.74
N ASN A 39 -47.60 9.35 5.97
CA ASN A 39 -46.84 10.09 4.99
C ASN A 39 -45.78 10.99 5.66
N GLU A 40 -46.14 11.63 6.77
CA GLU A 40 -45.22 12.47 7.53
C GLU A 40 -44.11 11.63 8.20
N GLU A 41 -44.46 10.51 8.84
CA GLU A 41 -43.49 9.54 9.38
C GLU A 41 -42.58 8.98 8.29
N ASN A 42 -43.11 8.67 7.12
CA ASN A 42 -42.31 8.19 5.98
C ASN A 42 -41.37 9.28 5.43
N LYS A 43 -41.79 10.55 5.43
CA LYS A 43 -40.95 11.67 5.02
C LYS A 43 -39.80 11.85 5.98
N GLU A 44 -40.08 11.92 7.29
CA GLU A 44 -39.05 12.03 8.33
C GLU A 44 -38.05 10.88 8.28
N LEU A 45 -38.55 9.66 8.09
CA LEU A 45 -37.67 8.48 7.97
C LEU A 45 -36.76 8.55 6.74
N ARG A 46 -37.26 9.00 5.61
CA ARG A 46 -36.47 9.20 4.38
C ARG A 46 -35.40 10.27 4.58
N GLU A 47 -35.74 11.39 5.20
CA GLU A 47 -34.80 12.46 5.51
C GLU A 47 -33.71 11.96 6.48
N ALA A 48 -34.08 11.20 7.51
CA ALA A 48 -33.13 10.61 8.44
C ALA A 48 -32.18 9.58 7.74
N ILE A 49 -32.72 8.72 6.88
CA ILE A 49 -31.92 7.79 6.10
C ILE A 49 -30.95 8.55 5.20
N GLN A 50 -31.42 9.57 4.50
CA GLN A 50 -30.58 10.36 3.60
C GLN A 50 -29.43 11.06 4.34
N SER A 51 -29.73 11.66 5.49
CA SER A 51 -28.72 12.28 6.36
C SER A 51 -27.68 11.27 6.85
N ARG A 52 -28.13 10.11 7.34
CA ARG A 52 -27.24 9.05 7.79
C ARG A 52 -26.40 8.45 6.66
N THR A 53 -26.97 8.29 5.49
CA THR A 53 -26.21 7.82 4.31
C THR A 53 -25.11 8.79 3.96
N PHE A 54 -25.40 10.09 3.94
CA PHE A 54 -24.40 11.12 3.67
C PHE A 54 -23.28 11.13 4.71
N GLU A 55 -23.64 11.04 6.02
CA GLU A 55 -22.65 10.96 7.10
C GLU A 55 -21.73 9.73 6.95
N LEU A 56 -22.34 8.56 6.66
CA LEU A 56 -21.59 7.31 6.46
C LEU A 56 -20.66 7.37 5.25
N GLU A 57 -21.11 7.93 4.14
CA GLU A 57 -20.28 8.11 2.95
C GLU A 57 -19.11 9.07 3.20
N ALA A 58 -19.35 10.15 3.95
CA ALA A 58 -18.30 11.08 4.35
C ALA A 58 -17.26 10.38 5.24
N LYS A 59 -17.72 9.61 6.22
CA LYS A 59 -16.85 8.87 7.13
C LYS A 59 -16.07 7.75 6.43
N ASN A 60 -16.70 7.04 5.51
CA ASN A 60 -16.02 6.03 4.69
C ASN A 60 -14.90 6.66 3.84
N ARG A 61 -15.15 7.80 3.21
CA ARG A 61 -14.11 8.53 2.44
C ARG A 61 -12.94 8.98 3.33
N GLU A 62 -13.22 9.38 4.56
CA GLU A 62 -12.18 9.73 5.53
C GLU A 62 -11.34 8.51 5.92
N LEU A 63 -11.99 7.40 6.28
CA LEU A 63 -11.32 6.14 6.62
C LEU A 63 -10.48 5.57 5.46
N GLU A 64 -10.97 5.69 4.23
CA GLU A 64 -10.21 5.29 3.04
C GLU A 64 -8.92 6.11 2.88
N LYS A 65 -8.99 7.43 3.09
CA LYS A 65 -7.81 8.32 3.04
C LYS A 65 -6.82 7.99 4.17
N GLU A 66 -7.31 7.81 5.38
CA GLU A 66 -6.47 7.43 6.51
C GLU A 66 -5.81 6.07 6.29
N GLY A 67 -6.56 5.09 5.79
CA GLY A 67 -6.06 3.77 5.45
C GLY A 67 -4.98 3.81 4.36
N ALA A 68 -5.17 4.62 3.32
CA ALA A 68 -4.18 4.82 2.26
C ALA A 68 -2.88 5.45 2.82
N LEU A 69 -3.00 6.49 3.64
CA LEU A 69 -1.85 7.13 4.29
C LEU A 69 -1.12 6.17 5.24
N ALA A 70 -1.86 5.37 6.00
CA ALA A 70 -1.28 4.37 6.90
C ALA A 70 -0.48 3.31 6.12
N ARG A 71 -0.98 2.84 4.98
CA ARG A 71 -0.26 1.91 4.09
C ARG A 71 1.04 2.50 3.58
N ILE A 72 1.00 3.74 3.06
CA ILE A 72 2.20 4.43 2.56
C ILE A 72 3.25 4.58 3.66
N ARG A 73 2.82 4.92 4.89
CA ARG A 73 3.74 5.03 6.04
C ARG A 73 4.35 3.68 6.41
N ALA A 74 3.55 2.63 6.44
CA ALA A 74 4.02 1.27 6.74
C ALA A 74 5.01 0.76 5.69
N GLU A 75 4.75 0.98 4.40
CA GLU A 75 5.65 0.61 3.30
C GLU A 75 6.98 1.37 3.39
N ARG A 76 6.94 2.68 3.68
CA ARG A 76 8.16 3.47 3.90
C ARG A 76 8.98 2.94 5.07
N GLN A 77 8.32 2.70 6.20
CA GLN A 77 9.00 2.19 7.39
C GLN A 77 9.60 0.80 7.16
N ALA A 78 8.88 -0.10 6.49
CA ALA A 78 9.41 -1.41 6.10
C ALA A 78 10.66 -1.26 5.22
N ARG A 79 10.64 -0.33 4.25
CA ARG A 79 11.79 -0.07 3.38
C ARG A 79 12.98 0.50 4.13
N GLU A 80 12.75 1.38 5.10
CA GLU A 80 13.82 1.92 5.97
C GLU A 80 14.48 0.80 6.78
N VAL A 81 13.70 -0.10 7.38
CA VAL A 81 14.22 -1.25 8.13
C VAL A 81 15.02 -2.19 7.23
N GLU A 82 14.55 -2.48 6.01
CA GLU A 82 15.30 -3.29 5.06
C GLU A 82 16.66 -2.66 4.71
N LEU A 83 16.69 -1.35 4.49
CA LEU A 83 17.93 -0.61 4.23
C LEU A 83 18.89 -0.65 5.42
N GLU A 84 18.40 -0.44 6.63
CA GLU A 84 19.23 -0.51 7.85
C GLU A 84 19.84 -1.90 8.04
N LEU A 85 19.05 -2.96 7.84
CA LEU A 85 19.54 -4.34 7.91
C LEU A 85 20.60 -4.63 6.84
N ALA A 86 20.40 -4.14 5.61
CA ALA A 86 21.38 -4.26 4.54
C ALA A 86 22.70 -3.56 4.88
N LEU A 87 22.61 -2.33 5.38
CA LEU A 87 23.78 -1.55 5.80
C LEU A 87 24.52 -2.23 6.97
N GLU A 88 23.79 -2.78 7.94
CA GLU A 88 24.39 -3.47 9.07
C GLU A 88 25.13 -4.74 8.64
N ARG A 89 24.60 -5.51 7.69
CA ARG A 89 25.29 -6.67 7.13
C ARG A 89 26.60 -6.29 6.45
N VAL A 90 26.58 -5.22 5.65
CA VAL A 90 27.79 -4.72 4.98
C VAL A 90 28.80 -4.23 6.02
N ARG A 91 28.35 -3.45 6.99
CA ARG A 91 29.20 -2.92 8.08
C ARG A 91 29.84 -4.05 8.88
N SER A 92 29.05 -5.03 9.29
CA SER A 92 29.53 -6.18 10.05
C SER A 92 30.60 -6.94 9.29
N ARG A 93 30.40 -7.19 7.98
CA ARG A 93 31.41 -7.88 7.15
C ARG A 93 32.66 -7.01 6.96
N SER A 94 32.50 -5.71 6.74
CA SER A 94 33.64 -4.78 6.61
C SER A 94 34.48 -4.70 7.90
N MET A 95 33.82 -4.70 9.07
CA MET A 95 34.54 -4.68 10.36
C MET A 95 35.24 -6.00 10.67
N ALA A 96 34.73 -7.11 10.18
CA ALA A 96 35.35 -8.42 10.34
C ALA A 96 36.56 -8.64 9.42
N MET A 97 36.76 -7.77 8.44
CA MET A 97 37.88 -7.85 7.48
C MET A 97 39.23 -7.58 8.17
N GLN A 98 40.17 -8.48 7.99
CA GLN A 98 41.53 -8.38 8.57
C GLN A 98 42.58 -8.05 7.51
N ASN A 99 42.32 -8.34 6.24
CA ASN A 99 43.27 -8.08 5.15
C ASN A 99 42.51 -7.64 3.87
N SER A 100 43.27 -7.11 2.91
CA SER A 100 42.69 -6.58 1.66
C SER A 100 42.11 -7.67 0.75
N GLU A 101 42.51 -8.92 0.87
CA GLU A 101 41.96 -10.01 0.06
C GLU A 101 40.52 -10.35 0.42
N GLU A 102 40.14 -10.08 1.67
CA GLU A 102 38.77 -10.24 2.16
C GLU A 102 37.82 -9.17 1.61
N LEU A 103 38.34 -8.13 0.95
CA LEU A 103 37.53 -7.13 0.25
C LEU A 103 36.62 -7.77 -0.80
N ARG A 104 37.07 -8.90 -1.38
CA ARG A 104 36.26 -9.73 -2.27
C ARG A 104 34.94 -10.18 -1.65
N GLU A 105 34.97 -10.56 -0.39
CA GLU A 105 33.77 -11.02 0.30
C GLU A 105 32.85 -9.83 0.66
N VAL A 106 33.43 -8.71 1.01
CA VAL A 106 32.68 -7.48 1.30
C VAL A 106 31.92 -7.01 0.06
N ILE A 107 32.57 -6.98 -1.12
CA ILE A 107 31.92 -6.55 -2.36
C ILE A 107 30.79 -7.51 -2.77
N GLN A 108 30.96 -8.81 -2.52
CA GLN A 108 29.91 -9.79 -2.77
C GLN A 108 28.70 -9.57 -1.85
N VAL A 109 28.95 -9.26 -0.58
CA VAL A 109 27.86 -8.90 0.36
C VAL A 109 27.13 -7.66 -0.12
N VAL A 110 27.84 -6.61 -0.54
CA VAL A 110 27.24 -5.38 -1.08
C VAL A 110 26.38 -5.70 -2.30
N PHE A 111 26.88 -6.46 -3.25
CA PHE A 111 26.10 -6.88 -4.43
C PHE A 111 24.82 -7.62 -4.03
N ASN A 112 24.92 -8.59 -3.13
CA ASN A 112 23.78 -9.36 -2.66
C ASN A 112 22.74 -8.49 -1.97
N GLN A 113 23.17 -7.45 -1.22
CA GLN A 113 22.22 -6.52 -0.62
C GLN A 113 21.48 -5.68 -1.67
N PHE A 114 22.14 -5.23 -2.72
CA PHE A 114 21.48 -4.53 -3.82
C PHE A 114 20.43 -5.40 -4.49
N VAL A 115 20.74 -6.67 -4.73
CA VAL A 115 19.78 -7.63 -5.30
C VAL A 115 18.58 -7.85 -4.37
N GLN A 116 18.81 -8.01 -3.05
CA GLN A 116 17.75 -8.18 -2.06
C GLN A 116 16.84 -6.94 -1.94
N LEU A 117 17.42 -5.75 -2.09
CA LEU A 117 16.69 -4.49 -2.09
C LEU A 117 15.98 -4.19 -3.42
N ASN A 118 15.98 -5.14 -4.37
CA ASN A 118 15.44 -4.99 -5.72
C ASN A 118 16.04 -3.79 -6.48
N ILE A 119 17.30 -3.46 -6.21
CA ILE A 119 18.04 -2.47 -6.98
C ILE A 119 18.56 -3.17 -8.23
N ASN A 120 18.13 -2.73 -9.41
CA ASN A 120 18.54 -3.32 -10.67
C ASN A 120 19.97 -2.88 -11.02
N ILE A 121 20.93 -3.76 -10.74
CA ILE A 121 22.33 -3.57 -11.08
C ILE A 121 22.85 -4.83 -11.78
N GLU A 122 23.76 -4.66 -12.71
CA GLU A 122 24.47 -5.77 -13.37
C GLU A 122 25.70 -6.17 -12.57
N HIS A 123 26.45 -5.18 -12.08
CA HIS A 123 27.66 -5.38 -11.30
C HIS A 123 27.88 -4.22 -10.33
N THR A 124 28.70 -4.45 -9.32
CA THR A 124 29.18 -3.42 -8.40
C THR A 124 30.68 -3.59 -8.18
N GLY A 125 31.38 -2.52 -7.80
CA GLY A 125 32.81 -2.58 -7.62
C GLY A 125 33.34 -1.55 -6.63
N PHE A 126 34.52 -1.87 -6.08
CA PHE A 126 35.34 -0.95 -5.30
C PHE A 126 36.62 -0.62 -6.04
N ILE A 127 36.93 0.65 -6.19
CA ILE A 127 38.20 1.10 -6.70
C ILE A 127 39.14 1.30 -5.52
N VAL A 128 40.22 0.53 -5.49
CA VAL A 128 41.24 0.62 -4.44
C VAL A 128 42.48 1.35 -4.96
N ASP A 129 43.33 1.83 -4.05
CA ASP A 129 44.65 2.48 -4.33
C ASP A 129 44.61 3.69 -5.27
N TYR A 130 43.45 4.25 -5.50
CA TYR A 130 43.24 5.37 -6.41
C TYR A 130 43.90 6.68 -5.98
N LYS A 131 44.42 6.73 -4.73
CA LYS A 131 45.19 7.87 -4.23
C LYS A 131 46.67 7.78 -4.51
N THR A 132 47.19 6.59 -4.62
CA THR A 132 48.63 6.27 -4.74
C THR A 132 49.01 5.97 -6.17
N THR A 133 48.12 5.41 -6.97
CA THR A 133 48.35 5.07 -8.36
C THR A 133 47.42 5.86 -9.30
N LYS A 134 47.85 6.01 -10.56
CA LYS A 134 46.98 6.53 -11.63
C LYS A 134 46.06 5.45 -12.17
N ASP A 135 46.46 4.18 -12.08
CA ASP A 135 45.68 3.05 -12.52
C ASP A 135 44.50 2.80 -11.57
N MET A 136 43.46 2.15 -12.07
CA MET A 136 42.34 1.71 -11.24
C MET A 136 42.47 0.22 -10.96
N HIS A 137 42.62 -0.15 -9.71
CA HIS A 137 42.44 -1.49 -9.23
C HIS A 137 41.03 -1.65 -8.72
N ILE A 138 40.23 -2.45 -9.41
CA ILE A 138 38.79 -2.56 -9.19
C ILE A 138 38.47 -3.98 -8.74
N TRP A 139 37.83 -4.13 -7.59
CA TRP A 139 37.15 -5.36 -7.22
C TRP A 139 35.72 -5.30 -7.77
N LEU A 140 35.33 -6.29 -8.60
CA LEU A 140 34.00 -6.38 -9.20
C LEU A 140 33.27 -7.61 -8.68
N ALA A 141 31.97 -7.46 -8.43
CA ALA A 141 31.04 -8.53 -8.14
C ALA A 141 29.82 -8.43 -9.06
N ASP A 142 29.34 -9.55 -9.55
CA ASP A 142 28.12 -9.71 -10.34
C ASP A 142 27.34 -10.96 -9.92
N LYS A 143 26.26 -11.27 -10.64
CA LYS A 143 25.38 -12.42 -10.37
C LYS A 143 26.04 -13.78 -10.59
N ASN A 144 26.99 -13.88 -11.50
CA ASN A 144 27.41 -15.15 -12.10
C ASN A 144 28.89 -15.46 -11.86
N THR A 145 29.63 -14.48 -11.41
CA THR A 145 31.09 -14.56 -11.36
C THR A 145 31.62 -14.43 -9.94
N ILE A 146 32.65 -15.20 -9.62
CA ILE A 146 33.40 -14.99 -8.37
C ILE A 146 34.01 -13.57 -8.44
N PRO A 147 33.91 -12.78 -7.36
CA PRO A 147 34.45 -11.44 -7.36
C PRO A 147 35.93 -11.42 -7.84
N THR A 148 36.17 -10.62 -8.85
CA THR A 148 37.43 -10.59 -9.58
C THR A 148 38.07 -9.21 -9.44
N GLN A 149 39.40 -9.20 -9.32
CA GLN A 149 40.19 -7.97 -9.40
C GLN A 149 40.52 -7.65 -10.84
N VAL A 150 40.20 -6.45 -11.28
CA VAL A 150 40.51 -5.92 -12.61
C VAL A 150 41.45 -4.73 -12.47
N ASN A 151 42.53 -4.74 -13.19
CA ASN A 151 43.44 -3.62 -13.30
C ASN A 151 43.19 -2.85 -14.59
N VAL A 152 42.73 -1.61 -14.49
CA VAL A 152 42.54 -0.71 -15.64
C VAL A 152 43.66 0.30 -15.67
N PRO A 153 44.61 0.18 -16.61
CA PRO A 153 45.71 1.13 -16.72
C PRO A 153 45.22 2.54 -17.01
N TYR A 154 45.89 3.51 -16.44
CA TYR A 154 45.57 4.91 -16.71
C TYR A 154 45.84 5.26 -18.19
N PHE A 155 44.85 5.93 -18.79
CA PHE A 155 45.03 6.60 -20.06
C PHE A 155 44.36 7.98 -20.02
N ASP A 156 44.94 8.94 -20.67
CA ASP A 156 44.42 10.30 -20.71
C ASP A 156 43.19 10.38 -21.63
N SER A 157 42.04 10.56 -21.03
CA SER A 157 40.77 10.67 -21.76
C SER A 157 39.83 11.65 -21.06
N ALA A 158 38.88 12.18 -21.81
CA ALA A 158 37.85 13.08 -21.29
C ALA A 158 37.04 12.38 -20.18
N HIS A 159 36.74 11.10 -20.34
CA HIS A 159 36.02 10.30 -19.36
C HIS A 159 36.78 10.20 -18.02
N TRP A 160 38.08 9.85 -18.04
CA TRP A 160 38.92 9.80 -16.85
C TRP A 160 39.04 11.15 -16.15
N ASN A 161 39.20 12.21 -16.91
CA ASN A 161 39.33 13.55 -16.38
C ASN A 161 38.03 14.01 -15.72
N SER A 162 36.88 13.71 -16.33
CA SER A 162 35.55 13.96 -15.74
C SER A 162 35.34 13.19 -14.43
N PHE A 163 35.74 11.92 -14.40
CA PHE A 163 35.69 11.11 -13.19
C PHE A 163 36.56 11.69 -12.07
N LYS A 164 37.81 12.07 -12.38
CA LYS A 164 38.71 12.70 -11.41
C LYS A 164 38.15 14.02 -10.86
N GLU A 165 37.53 14.84 -11.71
CA GLU A 165 36.91 16.07 -11.27
C GLU A 165 35.69 15.83 -10.38
N ALA A 166 34.82 14.90 -10.74
CA ALA A 166 33.67 14.55 -9.93
C ALA A 166 34.09 14.09 -8.55
N LYS A 167 35.10 13.24 -8.47
CA LYS A 167 35.70 12.77 -7.24
C LYS A 167 36.29 13.90 -6.41
N LYS A 168 37.09 14.79 -7.01
CA LYS A 168 37.67 15.95 -6.33
C LYS A 168 36.59 16.87 -5.73
N LYS A 169 35.45 16.98 -6.42
CA LYS A 169 34.30 17.79 -6.01
C LYS A 169 33.34 17.05 -5.05
N GLY A 170 33.58 15.76 -4.76
CA GLY A 170 32.68 14.92 -3.96
C GLY A 170 31.31 14.72 -4.61
N LYS A 171 31.23 14.73 -5.93
CA LYS A 171 29.98 14.60 -6.70
C LYS A 171 29.85 13.21 -7.30
N THR A 172 28.61 12.76 -7.44
CA THR A 172 28.29 11.54 -8.19
C THR A 172 28.68 11.73 -9.66
N PHE A 173 29.31 10.71 -10.22
CA PHE A 173 29.70 10.66 -11.64
C PHE A 173 28.77 9.69 -12.37
N PHE A 174 28.21 10.17 -13.49
CA PHE A 174 27.43 9.36 -14.42
C PHE A 174 28.12 9.41 -15.78
N ALA A 175 28.34 8.25 -16.38
CA ALA A 175 28.78 8.10 -17.75
C ALA A 175 27.64 7.47 -18.55
N ASN A 176 27.32 8.06 -19.69
CA ASN A 176 26.44 7.47 -20.69
C ASN A 176 27.25 6.76 -21.75
#